data_23af0f3b11d9ee486fa09dde52e4b846
#
_entry.id   23af0f3b11d9ee486fa09dde52e4b846
#
_cell.length_a   1.000
_cell.length_b   1.000
_cell.length_c   1.000
_cell.angle_alpha   90.00
_cell.angle_beta   90.00
_cell.angle_gamma   90.00
#
_symmetry.space_group_name_H-M   'P 1'
#
loop_
_entity.id
_entity.type
_entity.pdbx_description
1 polymer ?
#
loop_
_entity_poly.entity_id
_entity_poly.type
_entity_poly.pdbx_seq_one_letter_code
_entity_poly.pdbx_strand_id
1 'polypeptide(L)'
;MINCFIPFLSLPQARQTVRALGLCDRIKNIYLLATEKIPDEVEGCEMLMIDSPASTATFRTIALHADTAYTLLYTKYTAFEPGQFAFERLLAIAGDTNAGMLYADRYLLKNGNSQQAPVIDYQKGSLRDDFDFGSLLFFRSSVLKQAVRAMDADYRFAGLYDLRLRVSELAELVHVNEYLYSEVETDIRKSGEKLFDYVDPKNRAVPVEMEAVCTAYLKRVG
;
A
#
# COMPACT_ATOMS: atom_id res chain seq x y z
N MET A 1 -4.84 16.89 5.14
CA MET A 1 -3.46 16.72 4.65
C MET A 1 -3.09 15.25 4.65
N ILE A 2 -2.25 14.85 3.72
CA ILE A 2 -1.88 13.46 3.43
C ILE A 2 -0.35 13.35 3.45
N ASN A 3 0.20 12.31 4.09
CA ASN A 3 1.56 11.84 3.87
C ASN A 3 1.56 10.64 2.94
N CYS A 4 2.42 10.65 1.93
CA CYS A 4 2.50 9.62 0.91
C CYS A 4 3.76 8.78 1.10
N PHE A 5 3.63 7.46 1.00
CA PHE A 5 4.73 6.50 1.10
C PHE A 5 4.78 5.67 -0.19
N ILE A 6 5.89 5.78 -0.92
CA ILE A 6 6.06 5.24 -2.27
C ILE A 6 7.30 4.35 -2.32
N PRO A 7 7.22 3.10 -2.77
CA PRO A 7 8.38 2.25 -2.95
C PRO A 7 9.30 2.83 -4.04
N PHE A 8 10.59 2.87 -3.75
CA PHE A 8 11.61 3.27 -4.71
C PHE A 8 12.06 2.08 -5.56
N LEU A 9 12.01 2.22 -6.88
CA LEU A 9 12.59 1.27 -7.82
C LEU A 9 13.74 1.90 -8.63
N SER A 10 13.51 3.11 -9.16
CA SER A 10 14.45 3.82 -10.01
C SER A 10 14.22 5.33 -9.92
N LEU A 11 15.24 6.11 -10.23
CA LEU A 11 15.14 7.58 -10.25
C LEU A 11 14.06 8.09 -11.22
N PRO A 12 13.93 7.58 -12.47
CA PRO A 12 12.86 8.02 -13.36
C PRO A 12 11.46 7.77 -12.80
N GLN A 13 11.20 6.57 -12.25
CA GLN A 13 9.91 6.23 -11.63
C GLN A 13 9.62 7.13 -10.43
N ALA A 14 10.60 7.31 -9.52
CA ALA A 14 10.44 8.14 -8.35
C ALA A 14 10.16 9.61 -8.71
N ARG A 15 10.94 10.18 -9.63
CA ARG A 15 10.77 11.58 -10.09
C ARG A 15 9.41 11.79 -10.75
N GLN A 16 8.93 10.84 -11.56
CA GLN A 16 7.61 10.93 -12.19
C GLN A 16 6.51 10.95 -11.13
N THR A 17 6.53 10.00 -10.19
CA THR A 17 5.52 9.87 -9.14
C THR A 17 5.56 11.06 -8.17
N VAL A 18 6.75 11.49 -7.72
CA VAL A 18 6.89 12.66 -6.83
C VAL A 18 6.36 13.93 -7.50
N ARG A 19 6.67 14.14 -8.79
CA ARG A 19 6.14 15.28 -9.55
C ARG A 19 4.62 15.24 -9.65
N ALA A 20 4.02 14.06 -9.96
CA ALA A 20 2.57 13.93 -10.05
C ALA A 20 1.87 14.20 -8.72
N LEU A 21 2.43 13.69 -7.61
CA LEU A 21 1.93 13.92 -6.26
C LEU A 21 2.10 15.38 -5.81
N GLY A 22 3.23 16.02 -6.15
CA GLY A 22 3.55 17.40 -5.77
C GLY A 22 2.65 18.46 -6.40
N LEU A 23 1.83 18.10 -7.39
CA LEU A 23 0.81 18.99 -7.97
C LEU A 23 -0.43 19.16 -7.08
N CYS A 24 -0.58 18.32 -6.05
CA CYS A 24 -1.74 18.34 -5.17
C CYS A 24 -1.43 19.06 -3.86
N ASP A 25 -2.15 20.12 -3.55
CA ASP A 25 -2.03 20.92 -2.32
C ASP A 25 -2.45 20.18 -1.04
N ARG A 26 -3.08 19.01 -1.17
CA ARG A 26 -3.49 18.14 -0.06
C ARG A 26 -2.36 17.28 0.46
N ILE A 27 -1.27 17.12 -0.29
CA ILE A 27 -0.11 16.33 0.11
C ILE A 27 0.84 17.22 0.91
N LYS A 28 1.22 16.74 2.11
CA LYS A 28 2.15 17.44 3.00
C LYS A 28 3.58 16.95 2.78
N ASN A 29 3.78 15.64 2.86
CA ASN A 29 5.09 15.02 2.70
C ASN A 29 5.01 13.80 1.79
N ILE A 30 6.07 13.56 1.04
CA ILE A 30 6.27 12.37 0.21
C ILE A 30 7.51 11.66 0.72
N TYR A 31 7.39 10.38 1.05
CA TYR A 31 8.46 9.51 1.52
C TYR A 31 8.73 8.42 0.50
N LEU A 32 9.98 8.28 0.06
CA LEU A 32 10.42 7.15 -0.74
C LEU A 32 10.94 6.05 0.16
N LEU A 33 10.34 4.87 0.05
CA LEU A 33 10.74 3.66 0.79
C LEU A 33 11.81 2.92 -0.02
N ALA A 34 13.05 2.94 0.42
CA ALA A 34 14.18 2.36 -0.29
C ALA A 34 14.86 1.26 0.53
N THR A 35 15.20 0.14 -0.12
CA THR A 35 15.96 -0.96 0.48
C THR A 35 17.46 -0.79 0.33
N GLU A 36 17.88 0.16 -0.52
CA GLU A 36 19.29 0.47 -0.79
C GLU A 36 19.48 1.98 -0.81
N LYS A 37 20.70 2.43 -0.52
CA LYS A 37 21.02 3.85 -0.56
C LYS A 37 20.96 4.36 -1.99
N ILE A 38 20.17 5.41 -2.21
CA ILE A 38 20.01 6.04 -3.52
C ILE A 38 21.17 7.01 -3.73
N PRO A 39 21.87 6.97 -4.87
CA PRO A 39 23.03 7.79 -5.12
C PRO A 39 22.70 9.28 -5.33
N ASP A 40 21.51 9.58 -5.85
CA ASP A 40 21.04 10.93 -6.15
C ASP A 40 19.83 11.30 -5.32
N GLU A 41 19.71 12.55 -4.95
CA GLU A 41 18.52 13.09 -4.30
C GLU A 41 17.36 13.23 -5.29
N VAL A 42 16.15 12.99 -4.80
CA VAL A 42 14.91 13.28 -5.51
C VAL A 42 14.25 14.46 -4.82
N GLU A 43 14.19 15.59 -5.52
CA GLU A 43 13.62 16.83 -5.00
C GLU A 43 12.12 16.63 -4.66
N GLY A 44 11.68 17.22 -3.55
CA GLY A 44 10.26 17.19 -3.13
C GLY A 44 9.86 15.97 -2.31
N CYS A 45 10.79 15.14 -1.88
CA CYS A 45 10.53 14.00 -1.02
C CYS A 45 11.68 13.71 -0.05
N GLU A 46 11.38 12.93 0.98
CA GLU A 46 12.36 12.35 1.89
C GLU A 46 12.55 10.87 1.62
N MET A 47 13.75 10.34 1.87
CA MET A 47 14.04 8.92 1.74
C MET A 47 14.02 8.24 3.10
N LEU A 48 13.27 7.16 3.21
CA LEU A 48 13.25 6.27 4.37
C LEU A 48 13.88 4.93 4.01
N MET A 49 14.92 4.56 4.73
CA MET A 49 15.54 3.25 4.56
C MET A 49 14.71 2.19 5.25
N ILE A 50 14.39 1.13 4.52
CA ILE A 50 13.61 -0.02 4.97
C ILE A 50 14.33 -1.31 4.63
N ASP A 51 14.01 -2.40 5.33
CA ASP A 51 14.55 -3.74 5.05
C ASP A 51 13.74 -4.49 3.99
N SER A 52 12.42 -4.40 4.04
CA SER A 52 11.48 -5.03 3.12
C SER A 52 10.15 -4.25 3.11
N PRO A 53 9.56 -3.97 1.93
CA PRO A 53 8.32 -3.20 1.82
C PRO A 53 7.13 -3.80 2.56
N ALA A 54 7.12 -5.14 2.73
CA ALA A 54 6.03 -5.86 3.38
C ALA A 54 6.31 -6.19 4.85
N SER A 55 7.44 -5.75 5.41
CA SER A 55 7.82 -6.10 6.79
C SER A 55 7.08 -5.29 7.84
N THR A 56 6.89 -5.87 9.03
CA THR A 56 6.36 -5.17 10.20
C THR A 56 7.20 -3.94 10.55
N ALA A 57 8.54 -4.03 10.42
CA ALA A 57 9.45 -2.92 10.69
C ALA A 57 9.17 -1.72 9.78
N THR A 58 8.87 -1.95 8.50
CA THR A 58 8.49 -0.90 7.55
C THR A 58 7.20 -0.19 7.97
N PHE A 59 6.18 -0.92 8.42
CA PHE A 59 4.95 -0.28 8.90
C PHE A 59 5.13 0.49 10.20
N ARG A 60 6.03 0.06 11.08
CA ARG A 60 6.43 0.86 12.25
C ARG A 60 7.09 2.16 11.81
N THR A 61 7.97 2.12 10.82
CA THR A 61 8.61 3.33 10.24
C THR A 61 7.55 4.24 9.61
N ILE A 62 6.62 3.71 8.81
CA ILE A 62 5.52 4.49 8.23
C ILE A 62 4.68 5.15 9.34
N ALA A 63 4.31 4.42 10.38
CA ALA A 63 3.51 4.94 11.48
C ALA A 63 4.20 6.08 12.27
N LEU A 64 5.53 6.07 12.37
CA LEU A 64 6.30 7.16 12.97
C LEU A 64 6.21 8.46 12.16
N HIS A 65 6.17 8.35 10.82
CA HIS A 65 6.10 9.50 9.90
C HIS A 65 4.67 9.85 9.46
N ALA A 66 3.65 9.12 9.95
CA ALA A 66 2.24 9.39 9.65
C ALA A 66 1.68 10.50 10.56
N ASP A 67 2.19 11.73 10.44
CA ASP A 67 1.86 12.88 11.30
C ASP A 67 0.68 13.73 10.78
N THR A 68 0.07 13.34 9.64
CA THR A 68 -1.13 13.96 9.06
C THR A 68 -2.39 13.15 9.35
N ALA A 69 -3.57 13.70 9.03
CA ALA A 69 -4.86 13.02 9.23
C ALA A 69 -4.96 11.72 8.44
N TYR A 70 -4.34 11.68 7.25
CA TYR A 70 -4.39 10.53 6.35
C TYR A 70 -3.01 10.14 5.85
N THR A 71 -2.85 8.86 5.61
CA THR A 71 -1.63 8.22 5.08
C THR A 71 -1.98 7.47 3.81
N LEU A 72 -1.30 7.80 2.72
CA LEU A 72 -1.37 7.07 1.47
C LEU A 72 -0.16 6.13 1.37
N LEU A 73 -0.41 4.86 1.15
CA LEU A 73 0.60 3.87 0.82
C LEU A 73 0.38 3.38 -0.61
N TYR A 74 1.38 3.54 -1.45
CA TYR A 74 1.44 2.89 -2.76
C TYR A 74 2.27 1.61 -2.65
N THR A 75 1.73 0.48 -3.13
CA THR A 75 2.33 -0.84 -2.89
C THR A 75 3.09 -1.42 -4.08
N LYS A 76 3.14 -0.70 -5.22
CA LYS A 76 3.80 -1.14 -6.45
C LYS A 76 5.08 -0.36 -6.72
N TYR A 77 6.02 -1.01 -7.42
CA TYR A 77 7.25 -0.41 -7.90
C TYR A 77 7.10 0.27 -9.28
N THR A 78 5.89 0.70 -9.61
CA THR A 78 5.56 1.31 -10.89
C THR A 78 5.35 2.80 -10.72
N ALA A 79 5.34 3.56 -11.81
CA ALA A 79 4.90 4.94 -11.76
C ALA A 79 3.40 4.99 -11.42
N PHE A 80 3.04 5.98 -10.62
CA PHE A 80 1.69 6.22 -10.16
C PHE A 80 1.24 7.61 -10.62
N GLU A 81 0.06 7.66 -11.21
CA GLU A 81 -0.56 8.90 -11.67
C GLU A 81 -1.95 9.01 -11.05
N PRO A 82 -2.19 10.00 -10.16
CA PRO A 82 -3.50 10.26 -9.61
C PRO A 82 -4.44 10.77 -10.72
N GLY A 83 -5.69 10.34 -10.68
CA GLY A 83 -6.76 10.93 -11.48
C GLY A 83 -7.08 12.35 -11.03
N GLN A 84 -7.80 13.08 -11.88
CA GLN A 84 -8.26 14.41 -11.55
C GLN A 84 -9.16 14.36 -10.29
N PHE A 85 -8.88 15.20 -9.30
CA PHE A 85 -9.58 15.25 -8.00
C PHE A 85 -9.59 13.94 -7.18
N ALA A 86 -8.68 13.01 -7.48
CA ALA A 86 -8.62 11.72 -6.77
C ALA A 86 -8.44 11.88 -5.25
N PHE A 87 -7.57 12.79 -4.82
CA PHE A 87 -7.30 13.00 -3.40
C PHE A 87 -8.44 13.74 -2.69
N GLU A 88 -9.05 14.72 -3.34
CA GLU A 88 -10.25 15.40 -2.83
C GLU A 88 -11.40 14.41 -2.64
N ARG A 89 -11.56 13.49 -3.60
CA ARG A 89 -12.57 12.44 -3.53
C ARG A 89 -12.30 11.47 -2.38
N LEU A 90 -11.06 10.99 -2.25
CA LEU A 90 -10.66 10.13 -1.13
C LEU A 90 -10.86 10.80 0.22
N LEU A 91 -10.48 12.09 0.34
CA LEU A 91 -10.65 12.86 1.57
C LEU A 91 -12.12 13.03 1.95
N ALA A 92 -12.98 13.33 0.98
CA ALA A 92 -14.42 13.46 1.20
C ALA A 92 -15.03 12.15 1.71
N ILE A 93 -14.79 11.04 1.01
CA ILE A 93 -15.30 9.72 1.41
C ILE A 93 -14.74 9.29 2.77
N ALA A 94 -13.45 9.49 3.02
CA ALA A 94 -12.86 9.17 4.33
C ALA A 94 -13.44 10.01 5.46
N GLY A 95 -13.83 11.25 5.19
CA GLY A 95 -14.56 12.11 6.15
C GLY A 95 -15.97 11.60 6.43
N ASP A 96 -16.70 11.27 5.39
CA ASP A 96 -18.13 10.91 5.46
C ASP A 96 -18.34 9.49 6.02
N THR A 97 -17.48 8.53 5.66
CA THR A 97 -17.62 7.12 6.08
C THR A 97 -16.91 6.78 7.38
N ASN A 98 -16.03 7.65 7.86
CA ASN A 98 -15.13 7.36 8.99
C ASN A 98 -14.33 6.05 8.83
N ALA A 99 -14.07 5.62 7.60
CA ALA A 99 -13.33 4.41 7.28
C ALA A 99 -11.92 4.41 7.87
N GLY A 100 -11.41 3.23 8.23
CA GLY A 100 -10.01 3.02 8.63
C GLY A 100 -9.08 2.97 7.44
N MET A 101 -9.55 2.40 6.33
CA MET A 101 -8.85 2.32 5.06
C MET A 101 -9.81 2.46 3.89
N LEU A 102 -9.43 3.26 2.90
CA LEU A 102 -10.06 3.28 1.58
C LEU A 102 -9.13 2.64 0.55
N TYR A 103 -9.73 2.04 -0.47
CA TYR A 103 -9.07 1.57 -1.67
C TYR A 103 -10.00 1.77 -2.87
N ALA A 104 -9.45 1.81 -4.08
CA ALA A 104 -10.22 2.23 -5.26
C ALA A 104 -9.88 1.41 -6.49
N ASP A 105 -10.76 1.48 -7.49
CA ASP A 105 -10.50 0.98 -8.83
C ASP A 105 -9.36 1.76 -9.49
N ARG A 106 -8.73 1.16 -10.49
CA ARG A 106 -7.58 1.73 -11.19
C ARG A 106 -7.60 1.48 -12.68
N TYR A 107 -6.85 2.27 -13.39
CA TYR A 107 -6.45 1.97 -14.75
C TYR A 107 -5.08 1.32 -14.76
N LEU A 108 -4.91 0.28 -15.56
CA LEU A 108 -3.61 -0.32 -15.87
C LEU A 108 -3.17 0.21 -17.23
N LEU A 109 -1.99 0.83 -17.26
CA LEU A 109 -1.36 1.28 -18.50
C LEU A 109 -0.43 0.19 -19.00
N LYS A 110 -0.83 -0.48 -20.09
CA LYS A 110 -0.08 -1.55 -20.73
C LYS A 110 0.16 -1.26 -22.18
N ASN A 111 1.41 -1.22 -22.61
CA ASN A 111 1.79 -0.97 -24.01
C ASN A 111 1.13 0.30 -24.60
N GLY A 112 1.00 1.36 -23.81
CA GLY A 112 0.35 2.61 -24.22
C GLY A 112 -1.18 2.60 -24.22
N ASN A 113 -1.80 1.47 -23.88
CA ASN A 113 -3.25 1.35 -23.75
C ASN A 113 -3.67 1.42 -22.28
N SER A 114 -4.77 2.08 -22.00
CA SER A 114 -5.40 2.13 -20.68
C SER A 114 -6.48 1.06 -20.58
N GLN A 115 -6.42 0.22 -19.58
CA GLN A 115 -7.40 -0.82 -19.28
C GLN A 115 -8.00 -0.61 -17.89
N GLN A 116 -9.31 -0.70 -17.76
CA GLN A 116 -9.99 -0.70 -16.48
C GLN A 116 -9.65 -1.96 -15.69
N ALA A 117 -9.29 -1.79 -14.43
CA ALA A 117 -8.99 -2.86 -13.47
C ALA A 117 -9.76 -2.60 -12.17
N PRO A 118 -11.06 -2.95 -12.15
CA PRO A 118 -11.87 -2.82 -10.95
C PRO A 118 -11.42 -3.81 -9.89
N VAL A 119 -11.66 -3.47 -8.63
CA VAL A 119 -11.52 -4.35 -7.48
C VAL A 119 -12.90 -4.69 -6.93
N ILE A 120 -12.97 -5.56 -5.93
CA ILE A 120 -14.24 -5.97 -5.33
C ILE A 120 -14.35 -5.45 -3.89
N ASP A 121 -15.58 -5.38 -3.38
CA ASP A 121 -15.85 -5.00 -2.01
C ASP A 121 -15.23 -5.99 -1.02
N TYR A 122 -14.53 -5.46 -0.02
CA TYR A 122 -14.03 -6.27 1.07
C TYR A 122 -15.17 -6.75 1.96
N GLN A 123 -15.22 -8.04 2.20
CA GLN A 123 -16.14 -8.63 3.15
C GLN A 123 -15.42 -8.90 4.46
N LYS A 124 -15.93 -8.38 5.56
CA LYS A 124 -15.37 -8.60 6.88
C LYS A 124 -15.28 -10.10 7.17
N GLY A 125 -14.10 -10.54 7.58
CA GLY A 125 -13.80 -11.97 7.76
C GLY A 125 -13.20 -12.65 6.53
N SER A 126 -13.00 -11.94 5.41
CA SER A 126 -12.20 -12.45 4.31
C SER A 126 -10.74 -12.55 4.72
N LEU A 127 -10.23 -13.77 4.81
CA LEU A 127 -8.86 -14.08 5.27
C LEU A 127 -7.88 -14.34 4.11
N ARG A 128 -8.27 -14.05 2.88
CA ARG A 128 -7.39 -14.21 1.73
C ARG A 128 -6.21 -13.23 1.85
N ASP A 129 -5.00 -13.77 1.85
CA ASP A 129 -3.76 -12.98 1.84
C ASP A 129 -3.50 -12.27 0.50
N ASP A 130 -4.06 -12.84 -0.59
CA ASP A 130 -4.01 -12.32 -1.95
C ASP A 130 -5.22 -11.46 -2.36
N PHE A 131 -6.02 -10.97 -1.40
CA PHE A 131 -7.14 -10.08 -1.73
C PHE A 131 -6.64 -8.81 -2.41
N ASP A 132 -7.17 -8.51 -3.61
CA ASP A 132 -6.77 -7.34 -4.41
C ASP A 132 -7.47 -6.07 -3.92
N PHE A 133 -6.76 -5.24 -3.16
CA PHE A 133 -7.17 -3.89 -2.79
C PHE A 133 -6.69 -2.82 -3.79
N GLY A 134 -6.18 -3.21 -4.96
CA GLY A 134 -5.40 -2.32 -5.80
C GLY A 134 -4.02 -2.05 -5.23
N SER A 135 -3.39 -1.02 -5.73
CA SER A 135 -2.03 -0.63 -5.32
C SER A 135 -1.98 0.63 -4.46
N LEU A 136 -3.11 1.33 -4.33
CA LEU A 136 -3.24 2.53 -3.52
C LEU A 136 -4.09 2.23 -2.30
N LEU A 137 -3.48 2.28 -1.11
CA LEU A 137 -4.15 2.12 0.17
C LEU A 137 -4.15 3.46 0.90
N PHE A 138 -5.35 3.95 1.24
CA PHE A 138 -5.53 5.25 1.88
C PHE A 138 -6.06 5.08 3.30
N PHE A 139 -5.19 5.26 4.28
CA PHE A 139 -5.49 5.02 5.68
C PHE A 139 -5.86 6.30 6.43
N ARG A 140 -6.78 6.18 7.39
CA ARG A 140 -6.87 7.13 8.49
C ARG A 140 -5.65 6.92 9.40
N SER A 141 -4.80 7.93 9.52
CA SER A 141 -3.50 7.79 10.20
C SER A 141 -3.62 7.37 11.67
N SER A 142 -4.68 7.77 12.36
CA SER A 142 -4.92 7.34 13.75
C SER A 142 -5.19 5.83 13.84
N VAL A 143 -5.96 5.27 12.90
CA VAL A 143 -6.27 3.83 12.84
C VAL A 143 -5.02 3.05 12.43
N LEU A 144 -4.28 3.52 11.42
CA LEU A 144 -2.99 2.95 11.03
C LEU A 144 -2.04 2.83 12.24
N LYS A 145 -1.84 3.94 12.96
CA LYS A 145 -0.97 3.96 14.14
C LYS A 145 -1.44 3.01 15.23
N GLN A 146 -2.73 2.93 15.47
CA GLN A 146 -3.31 2.02 16.47
C GLN A 146 -3.09 0.56 16.05
N ALA A 147 -3.33 0.21 14.79
CA ALA A 147 -3.09 -1.12 14.25
C ALA A 147 -1.61 -1.52 14.34
N VAL A 148 -0.70 -0.61 13.94
CA VAL A 148 0.76 -0.86 14.01
C VAL A 148 1.25 -1.05 15.45
N ARG A 149 0.75 -0.27 16.42
CA ARG A 149 1.09 -0.44 17.84
C ARG A 149 0.67 -1.81 18.38
N ALA A 150 -0.38 -2.39 17.83
CA ALA A 150 -0.88 -3.70 18.22
C ALA A 150 -0.15 -4.86 17.52
N MET A 151 0.77 -4.60 16.59
CA MET A 151 1.59 -5.63 15.93
C MET A 151 2.64 -6.16 16.92
N ASP A 152 2.41 -7.36 17.41
CA ASP A 152 3.20 -8.03 18.47
C ASP A 152 4.23 -9.03 17.92
N ALA A 153 4.21 -9.30 16.63
CA ALA A 153 5.17 -10.16 15.93
C ALA A 153 5.91 -9.40 14.82
N ASP A 154 7.12 -9.85 14.51
CA ASP A 154 7.94 -9.32 13.44
C ASP A 154 7.88 -10.25 12.23
N TYR A 155 7.17 -9.80 11.19
CA TYR A 155 7.07 -10.47 9.90
C TYR A 155 7.91 -9.75 8.86
N ARG A 156 8.60 -10.49 8.03
CA ARG A 156 9.35 -9.95 6.90
C ARG A 156 8.47 -9.80 5.66
N PHE A 157 7.51 -10.70 5.47
CA PHE A 157 6.67 -10.79 4.26
C PHE A 157 5.19 -10.52 4.54
N ALA A 158 4.70 -10.82 5.73
CA ALA A 158 3.29 -10.76 6.07
C ALA A 158 2.88 -9.51 6.87
N GLY A 159 3.75 -8.50 7.01
CA GLY A 159 3.43 -7.30 7.79
C GLY A 159 2.27 -6.49 7.22
N LEU A 160 2.14 -6.37 5.88
CA LEU A 160 0.98 -5.71 5.26
C LEU A 160 -0.32 -6.50 5.52
N TYR A 161 -0.25 -7.81 5.48
CA TYR A 161 -1.40 -8.67 5.75
C TYR A 161 -1.85 -8.55 7.21
N ASP A 162 -0.92 -8.58 8.18
CA ASP A 162 -1.24 -8.36 9.60
C ASP A 162 -1.83 -6.95 9.83
N LEU A 163 -1.21 -5.91 9.24
CA LEU A 163 -1.74 -4.55 9.32
C LEU A 163 -3.18 -4.46 8.81
N ARG A 164 -3.47 -5.02 7.63
CA ARG A 164 -4.80 -5.00 7.05
C ARG A 164 -5.84 -5.67 7.95
N LEU A 165 -5.52 -6.84 8.49
CA LEU A 165 -6.43 -7.55 9.40
C LEU A 165 -6.68 -6.74 10.67
N ARG A 166 -5.65 -6.14 11.27
CA ARG A 166 -5.79 -5.29 12.46
C ARG A 166 -6.59 -4.01 12.17
N VAL A 167 -6.41 -3.40 11.01
CA VAL A 167 -7.25 -2.25 10.59
C VAL A 167 -8.71 -2.68 10.49
N SER A 168 -9.00 -3.87 9.93
CA SER A 168 -10.38 -4.39 9.80
C SER A 168 -11.05 -4.72 11.14
N GLU A 169 -10.26 -4.97 12.20
CA GLU A 169 -10.77 -5.12 13.57
C GLU A 169 -11.16 -3.76 14.18
N LEU A 170 -10.49 -2.68 13.80
CA LEU A 170 -10.65 -1.34 14.39
C LEU A 170 -11.67 -0.47 13.65
N ALA A 171 -11.78 -0.62 12.33
CA ALA A 171 -12.63 0.22 11.49
C ALA A 171 -12.94 -0.48 10.15
N GLU A 172 -13.86 0.09 9.39
CA GLU A 172 -14.24 -0.45 8.09
C GLU A 172 -13.17 -0.21 7.02
N LEU A 173 -13.06 -1.17 6.09
CA LEU A 173 -12.31 -1.06 4.85
C LEU A 173 -13.32 -0.78 3.74
N VAL A 174 -13.28 0.41 3.16
CA VAL A 174 -14.30 0.87 2.22
C VAL A 174 -13.72 0.91 0.80
N HIS A 175 -14.39 0.23 -0.12
CA HIS A 175 -14.12 0.30 -1.55
C HIS A 175 -14.75 1.57 -2.14
N VAL A 176 -13.93 2.35 -2.82
CA VAL A 176 -14.38 3.45 -3.66
C VAL A 176 -14.52 2.93 -5.08
N ASN A 177 -15.73 2.63 -5.50
CA ASN A 177 -16.03 2.11 -6.83
C ASN A 177 -15.91 3.21 -7.91
N GLU A 178 -14.70 3.79 -7.99
CA GLU A 178 -14.29 4.83 -8.93
C GLU A 178 -12.84 4.61 -9.34
N TYR A 179 -12.53 4.86 -10.62
CA TYR A 179 -11.17 4.75 -11.16
C TYR A 179 -10.37 6.01 -10.80
N LEU A 180 -9.74 6.01 -9.64
CA LEU A 180 -9.10 7.19 -9.09
C LEU A 180 -7.63 7.38 -9.47
N TYR A 181 -7.00 6.38 -10.08
CA TYR A 181 -5.58 6.46 -10.44
C TYR A 181 -5.21 5.51 -11.56
N SER A 182 -4.04 5.76 -12.15
CA SER A 182 -3.42 4.90 -13.14
C SER A 182 -2.09 4.33 -12.61
N GLU A 183 -1.82 3.06 -12.89
CA GLU A 183 -0.53 2.42 -12.69
C GLU A 183 0.02 1.85 -13.99
N VAL A 184 1.33 1.97 -14.20
CA VAL A 184 1.99 1.36 -15.34
C VAL A 184 2.19 -0.13 -15.04
N GLU A 185 1.57 -1.01 -15.82
CA GLU A 185 1.84 -2.44 -15.70
C GLU A 185 3.28 -2.71 -16.15
N THR A 186 4.16 -2.91 -15.19
CA THR A 186 5.50 -3.40 -15.47
C THR A 186 5.49 -4.92 -15.41
N ASP A 187 5.81 -5.55 -16.52
CA ASP A 187 6.14 -6.98 -16.51
C ASP A 187 7.53 -7.15 -15.88
N ILE A 188 7.56 -7.24 -14.55
CA ILE A 188 8.80 -7.49 -13.79
C ILE A 188 9.23 -8.96 -13.91
N ARG A 189 8.52 -9.74 -14.71
CA ARG A 189 8.82 -11.16 -14.90
C ARG A 189 10.02 -11.33 -15.79
N LYS A 190 11.07 -11.84 -15.25
CA LYS A 190 12.00 -12.63 -16.05
C LYS A 190 11.23 -13.89 -16.46
N SER A 191 10.77 -13.92 -17.73
CA SER A 191 10.26 -15.09 -18.46
C SER A 191 9.52 -16.18 -17.65
N GLY A 192 8.21 -16.23 -17.76
CA GLY A 192 7.44 -17.50 -17.69
C GLY A 192 7.25 -18.18 -16.34
N GLU A 193 7.87 -17.78 -15.27
CA GLU A 193 7.95 -18.54 -14.02
C GLU A 193 6.84 -18.27 -12.97
N LYS A 194 5.77 -17.57 -13.33
CA LYS A 194 4.75 -17.10 -12.34
C LYS A 194 3.81 -18.17 -11.78
N LEU A 195 3.70 -19.33 -12.41
CA LEU A 195 2.68 -20.31 -12.02
C LEU A 195 3.02 -21.12 -10.75
N PHE A 196 4.28 -21.08 -10.29
CA PHE A 196 4.76 -21.95 -9.22
C PHE A 196 5.62 -21.24 -8.16
N ASP A 197 5.65 -19.91 -8.11
CA ASP A 197 6.49 -19.16 -7.16
C ASP A 197 6.18 -19.49 -5.69
N TYR A 198 4.94 -19.80 -5.34
CA TYR A 198 4.55 -20.17 -3.98
C TYR A 198 4.93 -21.62 -3.61
N VAL A 199 5.26 -22.45 -4.60
CA VAL A 199 5.69 -23.85 -4.40
C VAL A 199 7.23 -23.95 -4.34
N ASP A 200 7.96 -22.89 -4.71
CA ASP A 200 9.42 -22.87 -4.62
C ASP A 200 9.84 -22.96 -3.14
N PRO A 201 10.63 -24.00 -2.75
CA PRO A 201 11.11 -24.13 -1.38
C PRO A 201 11.86 -22.89 -0.85
N LYS A 202 12.40 -22.04 -1.74
CA LYS A 202 13.06 -20.78 -1.38
C LYS A 202 12.06 -19.74 -0.84
N ASN A 203 10.79 -19.83 -1.26
CA ASN A 203 9.73 -18.92 -0.86
C ASN A 203 8.86 -19.44 0.29
N ARG A 204 9.24 -20.58 0.88
CA ARG A 204 8.45 -21.22 1.96
C ARG A 204 8.18 -20.32 3.17
N ALA A 205 9.02 -19.35 3.41
CA ALA A 205 8.83 -18.39 4.52
C ALA A 205 7.56 -17.52 4.35
N VAL A 206 7.21 -17.19 3.11
CA VAL A 206 6.03 -16.33 2.82
C VAL A 206 4.72 -16.99 3.27
N PRO A 207 4.34 -18.18 2.79
CA PRO A 207 3.09 -18.81 3.23
C PRO A 207 3.08 -19.15 4.73
N VAL A 208 4.23 -19.45 5.33
CA VAL A 208 4.33 -19.71 6.78
C VAL A 208 3.99 -18.46 7.58
N GLU A 209 4.51 -17.29 7.20
CA GLU A 209 4.16 -16.04 7.86
C GLU A 209 2.68 -15.67 7.64
N MET A 210 2.13 -15.86 6.42
CA MET A 210 0.72 -15.60 6.13
C MET A 210 -0.20 -16.48 6.99
N GLU A 211 0.12 -17.77 7.14
CA GLU A 211 -0.60 -18.70 8.01
C GLU A 211 -0.51 -18.29 9.48
N ALA A 212 0.65 -17.85 9.94
CA ALA A 212 0.85 -17.38 11.31
C ALA A 212 -0.01 -16.15 11.61
N VAL A 213 -0.03 -15.18 10.71
CA VAL A 213 -0.88 -13.98 10.80
C VAL A 213 -2.35 -14.34 10.84
N CYS A 214 -2.80 -15.20 9.91
CA CYS A 214 -4.19 -15.66 9.87
C CYS A 214 -4.59 -16.35 11.17
N THR A 215 -3.74 -17.24 11.68
CA THR A 215 -3.97 -17.96 12.94
C THR A 215 -4.03 -16.99 14.13
N ALA A 216 -3.13 -16.00 14.18
CA ALA A 216 -3.14 -14.98 15.22
C ALA A 216 -4.42 -14.13 15.18
N TYR A 217 -4.87 -13.76 13.97
CA TYR A 217 -6.15 -13.05 13.80
C TYR A 217 -7.33 -13.86 14.31
N LEU A 218 -7.46 -15.14 13.90
CA LEU A 218 -8.56 -16.01 14.33
C LEU A 218 -8.60 -16.18 15.86
N LYS A 219 -7.44 -16.25 16.52
CA LYS A 219 -7.37 -16.28 17.99
C LYS A 219 -7.84 -14.99 18.67
N ARG A 220 -7.74 -13.84 17.98
CA ARG A 220 -8.20 -12.54 18.53
C ARG A 220 -9.68 -12.32 18.35
N VAL A 221 -10.25 -12.79 17.25
CA VAL A 221 -11.66 -12.50 16.91
C VAL A 221 -12.64 -13.62 17.27
N GLY A 222 -12.15 -14.76 17.73
CA GLY A 222 -12.96 -15.83 18.28
C GLY A 222 -13.15 -17.05 17.51
#